data_d7d0e0d55af667b6d6636f4bf6072f86
#
_entry.id   d7d0e0d55af667b6d6636f4bf6072f86
#
_cell.length_a   1.000
_cell.length_b   1.000
_cell.length_c   1.000
_cell.angle_alpha   90.00
_cell.angle_beta   90.00
_cell.angle_gamma   90.00
#
_symmetry.space_group_name_H-M   'P 1'
#
loop_
_entity.id
_entity.type
_entity.pdbx_description
1 polymer ?
#
loop_
_entity_poly.entity_id
_entity_poly.type
_entity_poly.pdbx_seq_one_letter_code
_entity_poly.pdbx_strand_id
1 'polypeptide(L)'
;MKAPSRVSGSRIAVGVASVGLTVGAFSLYSRKRYGRSAAASLAEYGTRPVKALNACRPITERIARLADRPEPARSVTFPAWGRFFYDLERREDSGMPVYHVRPRTPSSAVIIYLHGGGYISTAVSAHAWLVDHLARRTGADVVMPLYPLTPHHTWSEAHRLVLDLYRRTVGENPGKRIVLMGDSAGGGLAAVIALSLAEAGDAQP
;
A
#
# COMPACT_ATOMS: atom_id res chain seq x y z
N MET A 1 51.19 -22.60 -5.90
CA MET A 1 49.84 -22.35 -6.41
C MET A 1 48.93 -23.49 -6.00
N LYS A 2 48.00 -23.31 -5.04
CA LYS A 2 47.00 -24.33 -4.68
C LYS A 2 45.80 -24.17 -5.61
N ALA A 3 45.39 -25.25 -6.25
CA ALA A 3 44.23 -25.30 -7.12
C ALA A 3 42.95 -25.07 -6.31
N PRO A 4 41.92 -24.39 -6.85
CA PRO A 4 40.65 -24.20 -6.17
C PRO A 4 39.93 -25.53 -6.01
N SER A 5 39.51 -25.86 -4.79
CA SER A 5 38.72 -27.05 -4.46
C SER A 5 37.37 -27.00 -5.19
N ARG A 6 37.14 -27.92 -6.12
CA ARG A 6 35.81 -28.09 -6.76
C ARG A 6 34.81 -28.52 -5.69
N VAL A 7 33.83 -27.65 -5.40
CA VAL A 7 32.67 -28.01 -4.57
C VAL A 7 31.93 -29.14 -5.29
N SER A 8 31.85 -30.31 -4.66
CA SER A 8 31.20 -31.49 -5.21
C SER A 8 29.72 -31.22 -5.50
N GLY A 9 29.25 -31.55 -6.71
CA GLY A 9 27.85 -31.40 -7.11
C GLY A 9 26.83 -32.06 -6.15
N SER A 10 27.25 -33.10 -5.43
CA SER A 10 26.42 -33.77 -4.40
C SER A 10 26.12 -32.87 -3.21
N ARG A 11 27.06 -32.01 -2.78
CA ARG A 11 26.84 -31.06 -1.67
C ARG A 11 25.86 -29.97 -2.04
N ILE A 12 25.88 -29.53 -3.30
CA ILE A 12 24.93 -28.53 -3.83
C ILE A 12 23.53 -29.17 -3.92
N ALA A 13 23.41 -30.40 -4.43
CA ALA A 13 22.13 -31.09 -4.55
C ALA A 13 21.49 -31.37 -3.20
N VAL A 14 22.24 -31.77 -2.18
CA VAL A 14 21.75 -31.97 -0.80
C VAL A 14 21.29 -30.64 -0.19
N GLY A 15 22.04 -29.56 -0.42
CA GLY A 15 21.67 -28.23 0.09
C GLY A 15 20.35 -27.73 -0.52
N VAL A 16 20.16 -27.87 -1.84
CA VAL A 16 18.93 -27.46 -2.53
C VAL A 16 17.72 -28.30 -2.07
N ALA A 17 17.87 -29.61 -1.91
CA ALA A 17 16.82 -30.49 -1.40
C ALA A 17 16.44 -30.14 0.03
N SER A 18 17.39 -29.84 0.91
CA SER A 18 17.13 -29.44 2.29
C SER A 18 16.38 -28.13 2.39
N VAL A 19 16.74 -27.12 1.59
CA VAL A 19 16.03 -25.83 1.52
C VAL A 19 14.61 -26.03 1.00
N GLY A 20 14.42 -26.84 -0.05
CA GLY A 20 13.10 -27.12 -0.60
C GLY A 20 12.17 -27.79 0.40
N LEU A 21 12.65 -28.78 1.17
CA LEU A 21 11.89 -29.44 2.23
C LEU A 21 11.53 -28.48 3.37
N THR A 22 12.45 -27.61 3.77
CA THR A 22 12.20 -26.62 4.85
C THR A 22 11.15 -25.60 4.44
N VAL A 23 11.22 -25.09 3.22
CA VAL A 23 10.23 -24.14 2.65
C VAL A 23 8.88 -24.82 2.49
N GLY A 24 8.83 -26.07 2.02
CA GLY A 24 7.61 -26.85 1.89
C GLY A 24 6.94 -27.11 3.24
N ALA A 25 7.71 -27.57 4.24
CA ALA A 25 7.21 -27.81 5.60
C ALA A 25 6.70 -26.52 6.26
N PHE A 26 7.41 -25.40 6.11
CA PHE A 26 6.97 -24.10 6.62
C PHE A 26 5.71 -23.60 5.90
N SER A 27 5.58 -23.83 4.59
CA SER A 27 4.37 -23.49 3.83
C SER A 27 3.15 -24.29 4.32
N LEU A 28 3.30 -25.58 4.53
CA LEU A 28 2.25 -26.44 5.08
C LEU A 28 1.86 -26.04 6.51
N TYR A 29 2.86 -25.76 7.34
CA TYR A 29 2.63 -25.26 8.70
C TYR A 29 1.86 -23.95 8.71
N SER A 30 2.28 -22.95 7.88
CA SER A 30 1.62 -21.66 7.78
C SER A 30 0.18 -21.77 7.33
N ARG A 31 -0.09 -22.63 6.34
CA ARG A 31 -1.47 -22.89 5.87
C ARG A 31 -2.33 -23.58 6.92
N LYS A 32 -1.83 -24.64 7.54
CA LYS A 32 -2.59 -25.41 8.55
C LYS A 32 -2.82 -24.62 9.84
N ARG A 33 -1.82 -23.89 10.32
CA ARG A 33 -1.88 -23.22 11.63
C ARG A 33 -2.53 -21.84 11.56
N TYR A 34 -2.35 -21.12 10.46
CA TYR A 34 -2.75 -19.71 10.34
C TYR A 34 -3.65 -19.41 9.12
N GLY A 35 -3.94 -20.38 8.27
CA GLY A 35 -4.76 -20.18 7.05
C GLY A 35 -4.13 -19.27 6.02
N ARG A 36 -2.81 -19.05 6.03
CA ARG A 36 -2.12 -18.05 5.20
C ARG A 36 -0.85 -18.60 4.54
N SER A 37 -0.31 -17.84 3.57
CA SER A 37 0.92 -18.22 2.86
C SER A 37 2.16 -18.17 3.75
N ALA A 38 3.20 -18.92 3.38
CA ALA A 38 4.51 -18.86 4.03
C ALA A 38 5.10 -17.45 4.00
N ALA A 39 4.97 -16.73 2.86
CA ALA A 39 5.46 -15.36 2.72
C ALA A 39 4.79 -14.40 3.73
N ALA A 40 3.47 -14.50 3.91
CA ALA A 40 2.75 -13.69 4.89
C ALA A 40 3.20 -14.00 6.33
N SER A 41 3.46 -15.28 6.64
CA SER A 41 3.98 -15.67 7.95
C SER A 41 5.40 -15.17 8.19
N LEU A 42 6.29 -15.24 7.19
CA LEU A 42 7.65 -14.70 7.29
C LEU A 42 7.64 -13.19 7.46
N ALA A 43 6.81 -12.48 6.72
CA ALA A 43 6.65 -11.03 6.86
C ALA A 43 6.21 -10.65 8.29
N GLU A 44 5.25 -11.38 8.87
CA GLU A 44 4.86 -11.14 10.26
C GLU A 44 6.00 -11.42 11.25
N TYR A 45 6.68 -12.55 11.14
CA TYR A 45 7.82 -12.85 12.00
C TYR A 45 8.92 -11.80 11.89
N GLY A 46 9.22 -11.32 10.68
CA GLY A 46 10.19 -10.25 10.45
C GLY A 46 9.81 -8.90 11.07
N THR A 47 8.50 -8.62 11.22
CA THR A 47 8.03 -7.38 11.85
C THR A 47 7.94 -7.45 13.38
N ARG A 48 7.97 -8.64 13.99
CA ARG A 48 7.84 -8.83 15.45
C ARG A 48 8.86 -8.05 16.29
N PRO A 49 10.17 -8.02 15.95
CA PRO A 49 11.15 -7.24 16.72
C PRO A 49 10.83 -5.74 16.69
N VAL A 50 10.44 -5.23 15.51
CA VAL A 50 10.08 -3.82 15.34
C VAL A 50 8.81 -3.48 16.14
N LYS A 51 7.81 -4.37 16.14
CA LYS A 51 6.60 -4.21 16.95
C LYS A 51 6.93 -4.21 18.45
N ALA A 52 7.80 -5.11 18.91
CA ALA A 52 8.23 -5.18 20.30
C ALA A 52 8.96 -3.90 20.73
N LEU A 53 9.91 -3.41 19.94
CA LEU A 53 10.60 -2.15 20.19
C LEU A 53 9.66 -0.94 20.22
N ASN A 54 8.66 -0.93 19.35
CA ASN A 54 7.66 0.13 19.31
C ASN A 54 6.68 0.07 20.48
N ALA A 55 6.36 -1.12 20.99
CA ALA A 55 5.47 -1.30 22.13
C ALA A 55 6.08 -0.82 23.46
N CYS A 56 7.40 -0.73 23.55
CA CYS A 56 8.10 -0.28 24.75
C CYS A 56 8.01 1.27 24.96
N ARG A 57 7.46 2.03 24.02
CA ARG A 57 7.39 3.50 24.11
C ARG A 57 5.95 3.98 24.08
N PRO A 58 5.55 4.90 24.98
CA PRO A 58 4.23 5.52 24.93
C PRO A 58 3.95 6.15 23.56
N ILE A 59 2.72 6.03 23.08
CA ILE A 59 2.32 6.59 21.77
C ILE A 59 2.52 8.11 21.73
N THR A 60 2.29 8.78 22.86
CA THR A 60 2.49 10.23 23.03
C THR A 60 3.92 10.67 22.77
N GLU A 61 4.92 9.91 23.28
CA GLU A 61 6.33 10.20 23.03
C GLU A 61 6.72 9.98 21.57
N ARG A 62 6.13 8.98 20.94
CA ARG A 62 6.34 8.71 19.50
C ARG A 62 5.78 9.84 18.63
N ILE A 63 4.58 10.32 18.95
CA ILE A 63 3.93 11.43 18.25
C ILE A 63 4.74 12.72 18.44
N ALA A 64 5.17 13.03 19.67
CA ALA A 64 6.01 14.19 19.95
C ALA A 64 7.30 14.18 19.11
N ARG A 65 8.02 13.06 19.05
CA ARG A 65 9.23 12.92 18.22
C ARG A 65 8.97 13.05 16.72
N LEU A 66 7.77 12.70 16.23
CA LEU A 66 7.40 12.92 14.84
C LEU A 66 7.09 14.38 14.56
N ALA A 67 6.49 15.09 15.53
CA ALA A 67 6.19 16.51 15.42
C ALA A 67 7.46 17.38 15.33
N ASP A 68 8.53 16.96 16.00
CA ASP A 68 9.84 17.65 15.96
C ASP A 68 10.62 17.43 14.66
N ARG A 69 10.16 16.51 13.80
CA ARG A 69 10.83 16.23 12.52
C ARG A 69 10.16 17.02 11.39
N PRO A 70 10.91 17.40 10.35
CA PRO A 70 10.29 17.96 9.16
C PRO A 70 9.29 16.94 8.55
N GLU A 71 8.23 17.46 7.96
CA GLU A 71 7.26 16.62 7.28
C GLU A 71 7.97 15.76 6.22
N PRO A 72 7.79 14.43 6.24
CA PRO A 72 8.43 13.56 5.27
C PRO A 72 7.90 13.85 3.86
N ALA A 73 8.77 13.80 2.87
CA ALA A 73 8.35 13.92 1.48
C ALA A 73 7.27 12.87 1.16
N ARG A 74 6.11 13.33 0.73
CA ARG A 74 5.01 12.45 0.33
C ARG A 74 5.25 11.96 -1.09
N SER A 75 5.99 10.85 -1.21
CA SER A 75 6.28 10.20 -2.48
C SER A 75 6.37 8.69 -2.30
N VAL A 76 6.11 7.94 -3.38
CA VAL A 76 6.23 6.49 -3.41
C VAL A 76 6.79 6.04 -4.76
N THR A 77 7.59 4.98 -4.75
CA THR A 77 8.19 4.43 -5.97
C THR A 77 7.37 3.27 -6.49
N PHE A 78 6.90 3.40 -7.72
CA PHE A 78 6.20 2.35 -8.44
C PHE A 78 7.17 1.36 -9.11
N PRO A 79 6.75 0.11 -9.36
CA PRO A 79 7.56 -0.85 -10.10
C PRO A 79 7.91 -0.34 -11.51
N ALA A 80 9.18 -0.47 -11.90
CA ALA A 80 9.66 0.03 -13.20
C ALA A 80 8.98 -0.65 -14.41
N TRP A 81 8.52 -1.89 -14.26
CA TRP A 81 7.78 -2.60 -15.31
C TRP A 81 6.38 -2.04 -15.56
N GLY A 82 5.79 -1.28 -14.62
CA GLY A 82 4.48 -0.66 -14.74
C GLY A 82 4.33 0.15 -16.03
N ARG A 83 5.40 0.84 -16.47
CA ARG A 83 5.47 1.62 -17.73
C ARG A 83 5.05 0.86 -18.99
N PHE A 84 5.07 -0.46 -18.97
CA PHE A 84 4.64 -1.28 -20.11
C PHE A 84 3.13 -1.51 -20.15
N PHE A 85 2.44 -1.29 -19.04
CA PHE A 85 1.02 -1.65 -18.85
C PHE A 85 0.10 -0.44 -18.69
N TYR A 86 0.61 0.65 -18.12
CA TYR A 86 -0.16 1.84 -17.81
C TYR A 86 0.71 3.11 -17.90
N ASP A 87 0.07 4.24 -17.99
CA ASP A 87 0.67 5.55 -17.82
C ASP A 87 0.57 5.95 -16.35
N LEU A 88 1.70 6.38 -15.78
CA LEU A 88 1.82 6.84 -14.40
C LEU A 88 2.06 8.33 -14.40
N GLU A 89 1.16 9.07 -13.77
CA GLU A 89 1.27 10.51 -13.61
C GLU A 89 1.17 10.86 -12.12
N ARG A 90 2.01 11.80 -11.67
CA ARG A 90 1.90 12.42 -10.36
C ARG A 90 1.46 13.86 -10.53
N ARG A 91 0.35 14.22 -9.93
CA ARG A 91 -0.21 15.58 -9.91
C ARG A 91 -0.26 16.11 -8.49
N GLU A 92 -0.24 17.42 -8.36
CA GLU A 92 -0.60 18.10 -7.11
C GLU A 92 -2.07 18.50 -7.19
N ASP A 93 -2.85 18.06 -6.22
CA ASP A 93 -4.26 18.38 -6.09
C ASP A 93 -4.53 19.03 -4.74
N SER A 94 -4.82 20.33 -4.73
CA SER A 94 -5.08 21.12 -3.52
C SER A 94 -3.96 21.01 -2.47
N GLY A 95 -2.70 20.94 -2.91
CA GLY A 95 -1.52 20.72 -2.05
C GLY A 95 -1.31 19.26 -1.61
N MET A 96 -2.04 18.33 -2.19
CA MET A 96 -1.92 16.91 -1.94
C MET A 96 -1.38 16.20 -3.19
N PRO A 97 -0.24 15.49 -3.10
CA PRO A 97 0.25 14.68 -4.21
C PRO A 97 -0.71 13.52 -4.51
N VAL A 98 -1.07 13.34 -5.76
CA VAL A 98 -1.97 12.27 -6.22
C VAL A 98 -1.31 11.53 -7.38
N TYR A 99 -1.20 10.21 -7.25
CA TYR A 99 -0.77 9.35 -8.35
C TYR A 99 -1.98 8.87 -9.14
N HIS A 100 -1.92 9.06 -10.46
CA HIS A 100 -2.89 8.53 -11.41
C HIS A 100 -2.22 7.41 -12.20
N VAL A 101 -2.77 6.23 -12.12
CA VAL A 101 -2.34 5.03 -12.85
C VAL A 101 -3.44 4.69 -13.85
N ARG A 102 -3.16 4.87 -15.14
CA ARG A 102 -4.13 4.69 -16.23
C ARG A 102 -3.69 3.53 -17.11
N PRO A 103 -4.38 2.38 -17.08
CA PRO A 103 -4.16 1.31 -18.04
C PRO A 103 -4.31 1.83 -19.47
N ARG A 104 -3.56 1.27 -20.40
CA ARG A 104 -3.61 1.69 -21.82
C ARG A 104 -4.89 1.26 -22.54
N THR A 105 -5.66 0.37 -21.92
CA THR A 105 -6.98 -0.03 -22.39
C THR A 105 -8.06 0.86 -21.77
N PRO A 106 -9.14 1.21 -22.49
CA PRO A 106 -10.23 1.98 -21.93
C PRO A 106 -10.78 1.34 -20.64
N SER A 107 -10.95 2.13 -19.61
CA SER A 107 -11.44 1.68 -18.32
C SER A 107 -12.89 2.07 -18.09
N SER A 108 -13.69 1.14 -17.56
CA SER A 108 -15.08 1.39 -17.13
C SER A 108 -15.19 1.70 -15.62
N ALA A 109 -14.07 1.73 -14.91
CA ALA A 109 -14.06 1.97 -13.47
C ALA A 109 -12.84 2.79 -13.05
N VAL A 110 -12.99 3.53 -11.95
CA VAL A 110 -11.90 4.23 -11.27
C VAL A 110 -11.84 3.73 -9.83
N ILE A 111 -10.67 3.33 -9.37
CA ILE A 111 -10.41 2.94 -7.99
C ILE A 111 -9.68 4.10 -7.31
N ILE A 112 -10.27 4.68 -6.27
CA ILE A 112 -9.58 5.59 -5.36
C ILE A 112 -9.03 4.74 -4.23
N TYR A 113 -7.70 4.60 -4.16
CA TYR A 113 -7.02 3.78 -3.17
C TYR A 113 -6.35 4.64 -2.09
N LEU A 114 -6.79 4.47 -0.85
CA LEU A 114 -6.28 5.17 0.34
C LEU A 114 -5.31 4.27 1.10
N HIS A 115 -4.06 4.69 1.21
CA HIS A 115 -3.01 3.88 1.84
C HIS A 115 -3.15 3.81 3.36
N GLY A 116 -2.71 2.71 3.96
CA GLY A 116 -2.54 2.57 5.40
C GLY A 116 -1.34 3.33 5.94
N GLY A 117 -1.12 3.23 7.24
CA GLY A 117 0.03 3.86 7.92
C GLY A 117 -0.34 4.57 9.22
N GLY A 118 -1.54 4.30 9.79
CA GLY A 118 -1.98 4.84 11.07
C GLY A 118 -2.14 6.36 11.08
N TYR A 119 -2.33 6.99 9.93
CA TYR A 119 -2.35 8.45 9.71
C TYR A 119 -1.04 9.18 10.04
N ILE A 120 0.04 8.46 10.33
CA ILE A 120 1.36 9.02 10.69
C ILE A 120 2.49 8.61 9.75
N SER A 121 2.25 7.65 8.87
CA SER A 121 3.23 7.16 7.90
C SER A 121 2.68 7.30 6.48
N THR A 122 3.52 7.81 5.58
CA THR A 122 3.18 7.89 4.15
C THR A 122 3.13 6.50 3.51
N ALA A 123 2.61 6.45 2.29
CA ALA A 123 2.62 5.24 1.48
C ALA A 123 4.04 4.69 1.29
N VAL A 124 4.16 3.37 1.28
CA VAL A 124 5.41 2.65 1.00
C VAL A 124 5.30 1.87 -0.31
N SER A 125 6.43 1.36 -0.82
CA SER A 125 6.46 0.61 -2.07
C SER A 125 5.47 -0.56 -2.15
N ALA A 126 5.11 -1.18 -1.01
CA ALA A 126 4.10 -2.23 -0.98
C ALA A 126 2.72 -1.74 -1.44
N HIS A 127 2.34 -0.49 -1.10
CA HIS A 127 1.10 0.11 -1.57
C HIS A 127 1.16 0.38 -3.08
N ALA A 128 2.30 0.89 -3.60
CA ALA A 128 2.50 1.08 -5.04
C ALA A 128 2.44 -0.25 -5.81
N TRP A 129 2.96 -1.34 -5.24
CA TRP A 129 2.84 -2.67 -5.83
C TRP A 129 1.41 -3.20 -5.83
N LEU A 130 0.63 -2.91 -4.79
CA LEU A 130 -0.79 -3.22 -4.77
C LEU A 130 -1.55 -2.44 -5.84
N VAL A 131 -1.29 -1.15 -5.97
CA VAL A 131 -1.89 -0.29 -7.01
C VAL A 131 -1.52 -0.77 -8.42
N ASP A 132 -0.24 -1.12 -8.66
CA ASP A 132 0.22 -1.76 -9.90
C ASP A 132 -0.56 -3.04 -10.19
N HIS A 133 -0.74 -3.89 -9.18
CA HIS A 133 -1.48 -5.14 -9.32
C HIS A 133 -2.96 -4.89 -9.64
N LEU A 134 -3.61 -3.96 -8.94
CA LEU A 134 -5.00 -3.58 -9.17
C LEU A 134 -5.18 -3.08 -10.60
N ALA A 135 -4.40 -2.10 -11.05
CA ALA A 135 -4.51 -1.55 -12.39
C ALA A 135 -4.34 -2.62 -13.48
N ARG A 136 -3.34 -3.49 -13.35
CA ARG A 136 -3.09 -4.56 -14.34
C ARG A 136 -4.13 -5.67 -14.33
N ARG A 137 -4.72 -5.99 -13.17
CA ARG A 137 -5.65 -7.11 -13.04
C ARG A 137 -7.09 -6.74 -13.34
N THR A 138 -7.47 -5.51 -13.04
CA THR A 138 -8.86 -5.04 -13.21
C THR A 138 -9.04 -4.20 -14.47
N GLY A 139 -7.97 -3.63 -15.02
CA GLY A 139 -8.04 -2.64 -16.08
C GLY A 139 -8.64 -1.30 -15.62
N ALA A 140 -8.91 -1.11 -14.33
CA ALA A 140 -9.44 0.13 -13.79
C ALA A 140 -8.35 1.22 -13.72
N ASP A 141 -8.74 2.46 -13.92
CA ASP A 141 -7.91 3.60 -13.52
C ASP A 141 -7.74 3.57 -12.00
N VAL A 142 -6.54 3.86 -11.49
CA VAL A 142 -6.32 3.93 -10.04
C VAL A 142 -5.81 5.32 -9.67
N VAL A 143 -6.50 5.95 -8.72
CA VAL A 143 -6.15 7.26 -8.15
C VAL A 143 -5.68 7.01 -6.72
N MET A 144 -4.42 7.35 -6.44
CA MET A 144 -3.82 7.13 -5.12
C MET A 144 -3.36 8.47 -4.54
N PRO A 145 -4.17 9.12 -3.69
CA PRO A 145 -3.74 10.32 -2.98
C PRO A 145 -2.76 9.97 -1.86
N LEU A 146 -1.74 10.80 -1.70
CA LEU A 146 -0.90 10.83 -0.52
C LEU A 146 -1.42 11.91 0.42
N TYR A 147 -2.49 11.59 1.13
CA TYR A 147 -3.22 12.52 1.99
C TYR A 147 -2.37 13.03 3.16
N PRO A 148 -2.66 14.23 3.70
CA PRO A 148 -1.94 14.83 4.83
C PRO A 148 -1.93 13.92 6.06
N LEU A 149 -0.80 13.93 6.79
CA LEU A 149 -0.54 13.03 7.91
C LEU A 149 -0.32 13.77 9.21
N THR A 150 -0.77 13.16 10.31
CA THR A 150 -0.46 13.62 11.64
C THR A 150 1.03 13.37 11.98
N PRO A 151 1.68 14.18 12.83
CA PRO A 151 1.12 15.31 13.58
C PRO A 151 1.14 16.65 12.84
N HIS A 152 1.72 16.74 11.63
CA HIS A 152 1.84 18.01 10.89
C HIS A 152 0.49 18.52 10.38
N HIS A 153 -0.45 17.62 10.13
CA HIS A 153 -1.80 17.89 9.65
C HIS A 153 -2.85 17.23 10.53
N THR A 154 -4.08 17.67 10.42
CA THR A 154 -5.21 17.10 11.14
C THR A 154 -5.91 16.00 10.33
N TRP A 155 -6.59 15.10 11.02
CA TRP A 155 -7.44 14.11 10.38
C TRP A 155 -8.56 14.76 9.53
N SER A 156 -9.17 15.84 10.03
CA SER A 156 -10.23 16.55 9.31
C SER A 156 -9.75 17.19 8.01
N GLU A 157 -8.48 17.61 7.94
CA GLU A 157 -7.88 18.10 6.70
C GLU A 157 -7.73 16.99 5.67
N ALA A 158 -7.19 15.83 6.07
CA ALA A 158 -7.09 14.67 5.21
C ALA A 158 -8.48 14.22 4.71
N HIS A 159 -9.48 14.16 5.60
CA HIS A 159 -10.85 13.81 5.25
C HIS A 159 -11.42 14.77 4.19
N ARG A 160 -11.34 16.08 4.43
CA ARG A 160 -11.86 17.11 3.50
C ARG A 160 -11.21 16.98 2.13
N LEU A 161 -9.88 16.90 2.05
CA LEU A 161 -9.16 16.82 0.77
C LEU A 161 -9.50 15.55 -0.01
N VAL A 162 -9.64 14.41 0.67
CA VAL A 162 -10.02 13.15 0.01
C VAL A 162 -11.48 13.17 -0.43
N LEU A 163 -12.38 13.76 0.35
CA LEU A 163 -13.79 13.93 -0.03
C LEU A 163 -13.92 14.81 -1.28
N ASP A 164 -13.17 15.92 -1.34
CA ASP A 164 -13.14 16.82 -2.49
C ASP A 164 -12.55 16.11 -3.72
N LEU A 165 -11.47 15.31 -3.55
CA LEU A 165 -10.90 14.49 -4.61
C LEU A 165 -11.92 13.47 -5.15
N TYR A 166 -12.67 12.81 -4.26
CA TYR A 166 -13.73 11.87 -4.66
C TYR A 166 -14.77 12.55 -5.55
N ARG A 167 -15.32 13.69 -5.12
CA ARG A 167 -16.33 14.46 -5.86
C ARG A 167 -15.83 14.87 -7.25
N ARG A 168 -14.59 15.36 -7.34
CA ARG A 168 -13.96 15.69 -8.64
C ARG A 168 -13.78 14.45 -9.50
N THR A 169 -13.32 13.34 -8.92
CA THR A 169 -13.14 12.09 -9.66
C THR A 169 -14.47 11.60 -10.26
N VAL A 170 -15.57 11.71 -9.53
CA VAL A 170 -16.92 11.41 -10.04
C VAL A 170 -17.28 12.33 -11.20
N GLY A 171 -17.09 13.63 -11.04
CA GLY A 171 -17.40 14.63 -12.08
C GLY A 171 -16.57 14.49 -13.36
N GLU A 172 -15.29 14.10 -13.23
CA GLU A 172 -14.38 13.91 -14.36
C GLU A 172 -14.56 12.55 -15.08
N ASN A 173 -15.30 11.61 -14.49
CA ASN A 173 -15.47 10.27 -15.02
C ASN A 173 -16.94 9.88 -15.15
N PRO A 174 -17.76 10.64 -15.93
CA PRO A 174 -19.18 10.36 -16.08
C PRO A 174 -19.39 8.96 -16.69
N GLY A 175 -20.25 8.17 -16.06
CA GLY A 175 -20.57 6.81 -16.49
C GLY A 175 -19.58 5.72 -16.08
N LYS A 176 -18.44 6.06 -15.47
CA LYS A 176 -17.55 5.07 -14.86
C LYS A 176 -18.03 4.71 -13.45
N ARG A 177 -17.82 3.47 -13.05
CA ARG A 177 -17.99 3.05 -11.66
C ARG A 177 -16.83 3.59 -10.83
N ILE A 178 -17.12 4.28 -9.75
CA ILE A 178 -16.11 4.72 -8.78
C ILE A 178 -16.10 3.71 -7.64
N VAL A 179 -14.91 3.27 -7.25
CA VAL A 179 -14.69 2.35 -6.12
C VAL A 179 -13.77 3.04 -5.15
N LEU A 180 -14.18 3.15 -3.90
CA LEU A 180 -13.36 3.67 -2.82
C LEU A 180 -12.84 2.51 -1.97
N MET A 181 -11.53 2.38 -1.84
CA MET A 181 -10.91 1.32 -1.05
C MET A 181 -9.66 1.79 -0.32
N GLY A 182 -9.25 1.04 0.68
CA GLY A 182 -8.02 1.32 1.41
C GLY A 182 -7.68 0.19 2.36
N ASP A 183 -6.48 0.23 2.91
CA ASP A 183 -6.02 -0.68 3.95
C ASP A 183 -5.84 0.02 5.29
N SER A 184 -6.08 -0.69 6.39
CA SER A 184 -5.85 -0.18 7.76
C SER A 184 -6.48 1.21 7.98
N ALA A 185 -5.68 2.25 8.30
CA ALA A 185 -6.14 3.63 8.44
C ALA A 185 -6.82 4.17 7.17
N GLY A 186 -6.30 3.82 5.98
CA GLY A 186 -6.92 4.17 4.71
C GLY A 186 -8.28 3.52 4.50
N GLY A 187 -8.48 2.30 4.99
CA GLY A 187 -9.79 1.63 5.02
C GLY A 187 -10.78 2.36 5.94
N GLY A 188 -10.31 2.81 7.12
CA GLY A 188 -11.10 3.65 8.02
C GLY A 188 -11.51 4.98 7.38
N LEU A 189 -10.57 5.64 6.70
CA LEU A 189 -10.85 6.89 5.97
C LEU A 189 -11.86 6.66 4.84
N ALA A 190 -11.72 5.57 4.08
CA ALA A 190 -12.67 5.21 3.03
C ALA A 190 -14.09 5.05 3.57
N ALA A 191 -14.25 4.36 4.70
CA ALA A 191 -15.56 4.17 5.34
C ALA A 191 -16.18 5.51 5.78
N VAL A 192 -15.40 6.42 6.37
CA VAL A 192 -15.90 7.72 6.80
C VAL A 192 -16.24 8.61 5.60
N ILE A 193 -15.46 8.57 4.51
CA ILE A 193 -15.80 9.29 3.27
C ILE A 193 -17.14 8.77 2.71
N ALA A 194 -17.34 7.45 2.66
CA ALA A 194 -18.62 6.89 2.19
C ALA A 194 -19.82 7.33 3.05
N LEU A 195 -19.65 7.41 4.38
CA LEU A 195 -20.67 7.94 5.28
C LEU A 195 -20.97 9.42 5.00
N SER A 196 -19.93 10.25 4.85
CA SER A 196 -20.08 11.68 4.56
C SER A 196 -20.80 11.92 3.21
N LEU A 197 -20.50 11.09 2.21
CA LEU A 197 -21.22 11.13 0.93
C LEU A 197 -22.69 10.74 1.07
N ALA A 198 -23.00 9.72 1.88
CA ALA A 198 -24.37 9.30 2.13
C ALA A 198 -25.16 10.40 2.86
N GLU A 199 -24.58 11.03 3.88
CA GLU A 199 -25.19 12.14 4.62
C GLU A 199 -25.44 13.36 3.74
N ALA A 200 -24.55 13.64 2.79
CA ALA A 200 -24.69 14.74 1.85
C ALA A 200 -25.64 14.45 0.68
N GLY A 201 -26.09 13.21 0.49
CA GLY A 201 -26.84 12.79 -0.68
C GLY A 201 -26.02 12.74 -1.98
N ASP A 202 -24.70 12.66 -1.86
CA ASP A 202 -23.77 12.55 -2.99
C ASP A 202 -23.77 11.15 -3.60
N ALA A 203 -23.22 11.04 -4.83
CA ALA A 203 -23.03 9.75 -5.48
C ALA A 203 -22.15 8.81 -4.62
N GLN A 204 -22.63 7.58 -4.41
CA GLN A 204 -21.93 6.58 -3.59
C GLN A 204 -20.89 5.80 -4.39
N PRO A 205 -19.78 5.35 -3.75
CA PRO A 205 -18.76 4.51 -4.38
C PRO A 205 -19.23 3.07 -4.65
#